data_ebf677a1961ccd0cdd67091b8f379a07
#
_entry.id   ebf677a1961ccd0cdd67091b8f379a07
#
_cell.length_a   1.000
_cell.length_b   1.000
_cell.length_c   1.000
_cell.angle_alpha   90.00
_cell.angle_beta   90.00
_cell.angle_gamma   90.00
#
_symmetry.space_group_name_H-M   'P 1'
#
loop_
_entity.id
_entity.type
_entity.pdbx_description
1 polymer ?
#
loop_
_entity_poly.entity_id
_entity_poly.type
_entity_poly.pdbx_seq_one_letter_code
_entity_poly.pdbx_strand_id
1 'polypeptide(L)'
;ANYGPLRKARYVLEPLNEFGGDDHMHGDFERHIEAAREMTDPSVVEHGEGFGNCTELCGVSNHFFDLIFKLAWRPEDVTLEGFLQETARQRYGAPAAPVGVQALAALQQAVYSDRDSSHARYQKRCYLARPQRRLVPVEESLEVVKLLDEYMQTMADLPDEAKNRFVGRDMFDVM
;
A
#
# COMPACT_ATOMS: atom_id res chain seq x y z
N ALA A 1 -16.00 5.87 -8.95
CA ALA A 1 -16.72 5.62 -7.69
C ALA A 1 -18.13 6.25 -7.77
N ASN A 2 -19.13 5.68 -7.08
CA ASN A 2 -20.51 6.19 -7.10
C ASN A 2 -20.77 7.00 -5.82
N TYR A 3 -20.49 8.29 -5.87
CA TYR A 3 -20.70 9.23 -4.76
C TYR A 3 -22.11 9.85 -4.70
N GLY A 4 -23.11 9.28 -5.39
CA GLY A 4 -24.43 9.86 -5.64
C GLY A 4 -25.07 10.61 -4.46
N PRO A 5 -25.36 9.96 -3.31
CA PRO A 5 -26.01 10.64 -2.19
C PRO A 5 -25.15 11.67 -1.48
N LEU A 6 -23.82 11.55 -1.57
CA LEU A 6 -22.84 12.39 -0.84
C LEU A 6 -22.47 13.66 -1.60
N ARG A 7 -22.87 13.80 -2.87
CA ARG A 7 -22.51 14.96 -3.71
C ARG A 7 -22.89 16.32 -3.13
N LYS A 8 -23.86 16.37 -2.21
CA LYS A 8 -24.33 17.60 -1.56
C LYS A 8 -23.86 17.77 -0.12
N ALA A 9 -23.11 16.82 0.40
CA ALA A 9 -22.59 16.86 1.76
C ALA A 9 -21.08 17.06 1.74
N ARG A 10 -20.58 17.85 2.66
CA ARG A 10 -19.13 17.96 2.89
C ARG A 10 -18.64 16.64 3.48
N TYR A 11 -17.58 16.06 2.94
CA TYR A 11 -17.07 14.78 3.41
C TYR A 11 -15.57 14.60 3.18
N VAL A 12 -14.99 13.73 3.97
CA VAL A 12 -13.62 13.23 3.84
C VAL A 12 -13.71 11.76 3.42
N LEU A 13 -12.93 11.35 2.44
CA LEU A 13 -12.80 9.95 2.08
C LEU A 13 -11.68 9.33 2.90
N GLU A 14 -12.00 8.26 3.62
CA GLU A 14 -11.05 7.53 4.46
C GLU A 14 -11.08 6.04 4.06
N PRO A 15 -9.98 5.49 3.53
CA PRO A 15 -9.86 4.06 3.37
C PRO A 15 -9.83 3.38 4.73
N LEU A 16 -10.54 2.26 4.84
CA LEU A 16 -10.46 1.37 5.98
C LEU A 16 -9.31 0.39 5.79
N ASN A 17 -8.34 0.42 6.70
CA ASN A 17 -7.21 -0.49 6.69
C ASN A 17 -6.89 -0.97 8.12
N GLU A 18 -6.37 -2.18 8.24
CA GLU A 18 -6.04 -2.81 9.54
C GLU A 18 -7.21 -2.77 10.53
N PHE A 19 -8.40 -3.16 10.08
CA PHE A 19 -9.65 -3.06 10.85
C PHE A 19 -10.19 -4.45 11.21
N GLY A 20 -10.82 -4.56 12.38
CA GLY A 20 -11.46 -5.82 12.81
C GLY A 20 -10.47 -6.95 13.10
N GLY A 21 -9.24 -6.62 13.51
CA GLY A 21 -8.18 -7.59 13.76
C GLY A 21 -7.48 -8.08 12.49
N ASP A 22 -7.67 -7.39 11.37
CA ASP A 22 -6.96 -7.63 10.13
C ASP A 22 -5.65 -6.82 10.15
N ASP A 23 -4.58 -7.47 10.55
CA ASP A 23 -3.25 -6.90 10.79
C ASP A 23 -2.23 -7.25 9.68
N HIS A 24 -2.73 -7.57 8.49
CA HIS A 24 -1.88 -7.94 7.35
C HIS A 24 -1.64 -6.76 6.42
N MET A 25 -0.46 -6.75 5.78
CA MET A 25 -0.20 -5.82 4.70
C MET A 25 -1.15 -6.05 3.54
N HIS A 26 -1.89 -5.04 3.16
CA HIS A 26 -2.82 -5.07 2.03
C HIS A 26 -3.11 -3.67 1.52
N GLY A 27 -3.77 -3.60 0.39
CA GLY A 27 -4.24 -2.37 -0.23
C GLY A 27 -4.03 -2.40 -1.75
N ASP A 28 -4.43 -1.33 -2.40
CA ASP A 28 -4.19 -1.10 -3.82
C ASP A 28 -3.73 0.34 -3.98
N PHE A 29 -2.45 0.53 -4.16
CA PHE A 29 -1.84 1.87 -4.25
C PHE A 29 -2.41 2.67 -5.43
N GLU A 30 -2.53 2.07 -6.60
CA GLU A 30 -3.04 2.76 -7.79
C GLU A 30 -4.48 3.21 -7.59
N ARG A 31 -5.33 2.34 -7.04
CA ARG A 31 -6.72 2.67 -6.76
C ARG A 31 -6.87 3.81 -5.77
N HIS A 32 -6.01 3.86 -4.73
CA HIS A 32 -6.06 4.95 -3.75
C HIS A 32 -5.58 6.27 -4.34
N ILE A 33 -4.57 6.23 -5.22
CA ILE A 33 -4.14 7.40 -5.99
C ILE A 33 -5.28 7.91 -6.89
N GLU A 34 -5.94 7.02 -7.62
CA GLU A 34 -7.09 7.36 -8.46
C GLU A 34 -8.24 7.95 -7.63
N ALA A 35 -8.62 7.29 -6.53
CA ALA A 35 -9.71 7.73 -5.66
C ALA A 35 -9.43 9.11 -5.02
N ALA A 36 -8.20 9.35 -4.59
CA ALA A 36 -7.82 10.64 -4.02
C ALA A 36 -7.89 11.76 -5.07
N ARG A 37 -7.47 11.50 -6.30
CA ARG A 37 -7.62 12.47 -7.41
C ARG A 37 -9.06 12.76 -7.76
N GLU A 38 -9.91 11.72 -7.81
CA GLU A 38 -11.35 11.90 -8.01
C GLU A 38 -11.97 12.79 -6.93
N MET A 39 -11.50 12.68 -5.69
CA MET A 39 -12.00 13.47 -4.56
C MET A 39 -11.63 14.94 -4.63
N THR A 40 -10.56 15.29 -5.34
CA THR A 40 -10.14 16.68 -5.56
C THR A 40 -10.66 17.27 -6.87
N ASP A 41 -11.31 16.48 -7.71
CA ASP A 41 -11.90 16.93 -8.96
C ASP A 41 -13.33 17.48 -8.73
N PRO A 42 -13.56 18.82 -8.85
CA PRO A 42 -14.88 19.40 -8.62
C PRO A 42 -15.94 18.91 -9.61
N SER A 43 -15.54 18.38 -10.77
CA SER A 43 -16.47 17.79 -11.75
C SER A 43 -17.02 16.44 -11.30
N VAL A 44 -16.29 15.74 -10.44
CA VAL A 44 -16.65 14.44 -9.86
C VAL A 44 -17.35 14.62 -8.53
N VAL A 45 -16.82 15.52 -7.70
CA VAL A 45 -17.24 15.71 -6.31
C VAL A 45 -17.34 17.21 -5.97
N GLU A 46 -18.55 17.68 -5.72
CA GLU A 46 -18.80 19.09 -5.44
C GLU A 46 -18.26 19.55 -4.06
N HIS A 47 -18.21 18.65 -3.07
CA HIS A 47 -17.93 18.97 -1.66
C HIS A 47 -16.95 17.99 -0.98
N GLY A 48 -16.04 17.40 -1.74
CA GLY A 48 -14.93 16.62 -1.16
C GLY A 48 -13.95 17.55 -0.44
N GLU A 49 -13.71 17.29 0.85
CA GLU A 49 -12.93 18.18 1.70
C GLU A 49 -11.53 17.63 2.00
N GLY A 50 -11.34 16.35 1.77
CA GLY A 50 -10.06 15.73 2.05
C GLY A 50 -10.04 14.23 1.87
N PHE A 51 -8.84 13.72 2.03
CA PHE A 51 -8.52 12.31 2.01
C PHE A 51 -7.73 11.96 3.27
N GLY A 52 -8.13 10.94 4.00
CA GLY A 52 -7.53 10.55 5.27
C GLY A 52 -7.36 9.05 5.42
N ASN A 53 -7.23 8.57 6.62
CA ASN A 53 -7.14 7.16 6.94
C ASN A 53 -7.96 6.82 8.18
N CYS A 54 -8.69 5.71 8.12
CA CYS A 54 -9.40 5.13 9.25
C CYS A 54 -8.84 3.73 9.53
N THR A 55 -8.22 3.54 10.69
CA THR A 55 -7.59 2.28 11.08
C THR A 55 -7.70 2.03 12.56
N GLU A 56 -7.82 0.76 12.97
CA GLU A 56 -7.73 0.34 14.37
C GLU A 56 -6.29 0.03 14.78
N LEU A 57 -5.47 -0.40 13.82
CA LEU A 57 -4.07 -0.76 14.00
C LEU A 57 -3.20 0.11 13.09
N CYS A 58 -1.91 0.18 13.35
CA CYS A 58 -0.92 0.86 12.52
C CYS A 58 0.43 0.15 12.61
N GLY A 59 0.38 -1.17 12.55
CA GLY A 59 1.53 -2.02 12.82
C GLY A 59 2.29 -2.48 11.59
N VAL A 60 1.61 -2.85 10.52
CA VAL A 60 2.21 -3.63 9.43
C VAL A 60 2.13 -2.96 8.04
N SER A 61 1.23 -2.01 7.84
CA SER A 61 1.04 -1.39 6.52
C SER A 61 1.70 -0.01 6.40
N ASN A 62 2.93 0.13 6.85
CA ASN A 62 3.63 1.43 6.92
C ASN A 62 3.69 2.13 5.56
N HIS A 63 3.97 1.42 4.47
CA HIS A 63 4.03 2.00 3.13
C HIS A 63 2.65 2.46 2.63
N PHE A 64 1.60 1.76 3.03
CA PHE A 64 0.23 2.18 2.76
C PHE A 64 -0.08 3.50 3.46
N PHE A 65 0.24 3.63 4.74
CA PHE A 65 0.00 4.86 5.48
C PHE A 65 0.82 6.03 4.94
N ASP A 66 2.08 5.81 4.57
CA ASP A 66 2.91 6.82 3.91
C ASP A 66 2.24 7.36 2.64
N LEU A 67 1.66 6.46 1.83
CA LEU A 67 0.91 6.85 0.64
C LEU A 67 -0.35 7.65 0.99
N ILE A 68 -1.18 7.15 1.92
CA ILE A 68 -2.43 7.81 2.30
C ILE A 68 -2.18 9.23 2.83
N PHE A 69 -1.19 9.39 3.71
CA PHE A 69 -0.85 10.72 4.22
C PHE A 69 -0.31 11.66 3.13
N LYS A 70 0.42 11.14 2.16
CA LYS A 70 0.87 11.92 1.02
C LYS A 70 -0.29 12.36 0.14
N LEU A 71 -1.25 11.47 -0.13
CA LEU A 71 -2.46 11.75 -0.89
C LEU A 71 -3.36 12.79 -0.21
N ALA A 72 -3.33 12.88 1.11
CA ALA A 72 -4.11 13.87 1.86
C ALA A 72 -3.67 15.32 1.60
N TRP A 73 -2.44 15.54 1.10
CA TRP A 73 -1.89 16.88 0.85
C TRP A 73 -1.97 17.31 -0.60
N ARG A 74 -1.53 16.46 -1.55
CA ARG A 74 -1.43 16.80 -2.98
C ARG A 74 -1.68 15.56 -3.85
N PRO A 75 -2.89 15.04 -3.89
CA PRO A 75 -3.17 13.83 -4.64
C PRO A 75 -2.91 13.97 -6.15
N GLU A 76 -3.04 15.19 -6.70
CA GLU A 76 -2.79 15.47 -8.11
C GLU A 76 -1.34 15.25 -8.53
N ASP A 77 -0.39 15.46 -7.62
CA ASP A 77 1.05 15.34 -7.90
C ASP A 77 1.58 13.90 -7.68
N VAL A 78 0.79 13.01 -7.06
CA VAL A 78 1.24 11.67 -6.69
C VAL A 78 1.06 10.70 -7.86
N THR A 79 2.16 10.09 -8.28
CA THR A 79 2.15 8.89 -9.15
C THR A 79 2.73 7.72 -8.38
N LEU A 80 2.37 6.48 -8.77
CA LEU A 80 2.93 5.29 -8.13
C LEU A 80 4.46 5.29 -8.21
N GLU A 81 5.00 5.51 -9.40
CA GLU A 81 6.46 5.57 -9.60
C GLU A 81 7.12 6.65 -8.74
N GLY A 82 6.58 7.87 -8.76
CA GLY A 82 7.09 8.99 -7.95
C GLY A 82 7.03 8.71 -6.46
N PHE A 83 5.97 8.05 -6.00
CA PHE A 83 5.84 7.63 -4.61
C PHE A 83 6.90 6.61 -4.21
N LEU A 84 7.13 5.56 -5.02
CA LEU A 84 8.15 4.55 -4.74
C LEU A 84 9.57 5.16 -4.73
N GLN A 85 9.87 6.04 -5.68
CA GLN A 85 11.17 6.73 -5.76
C GLN A 85 11.42 7.62 -4.54
N GLU A 86 10.43 8.41 -4.15
CA GLU A 86 10.56 9.30 -3.00
C GLU A 86 10.66 8.53 -1.69
N THR A 87 9.82 7.51 -1.50
CA THR A 87 9.85 6.65 -0.33
C THR A 87 11.20 5.96 -0.18
N ALA A 88 11.73 5.38 -1.26
CA ALA A 88 13.06 4.77 -1.24
C ALA A 88 14.16 5.76 -0.87
N ARG A 89 14.11 6.98 -1.43
CA ARG A 89 15.09 8.03 -1.11
C ARG A 89 15.01 8.50 0.34
N GLN A 90 13.80 8.66 0.87
CA GLN A 90 13.59 9.11 2.24
C GLN A 90 14.00 8.04 3.26
N ARG A 91 13.64 6.79 3.01
CA ARG A 91 13.90 5.68 3.93
C ARG A 91 15.34 5.20 3.88
N TYR A 92 15.90 5.03 2.69
CA TYR A 92 17.21 4.36 2.53
C TYR A 92 18.34 5.33 2.16
N GLY A 93 18.02 6.58 1.85
CA GLY A 93 18.96 7.60 1.41
C GLY A 93 19.22 7.56 -0.09
N ALA A 94 19.72 8.66 -0.64
CA ALA A 94 19.90 8.82 -2.08
C ALA A 94 20.80 7.76 -2.74
N PRO A 95 21.93 7.34 -2.13
CA PRO A 95 22.78 6.31 -2.73
C PRO A 95 22.11 4.94 -2.86
N ALA A 96 21.25 4.57 -1.91
CA ALA A 96 20.57 3.28 -1.88
C ALA A 96 19.17 3.32 -2.55
N ALA A 97 18.69 4.50 -2.93
CA ALA A 97 17.35 4.66 -3.49
C ALA A 97 17.07 3.77 -4.72
N PRO A 98 17.98 3.60 -5.70
CA PRO A 98 17.72 2.74 -6.85
C PRO A 98 17.41 1.28 -6.46
N VAL A 99 18.14 0.74 -5.49
CA VAL A 99 17.91 -0.60 -4.95
C VAL A 99 16.60 -0.64 -4.15
N GLY A 100 16.37 0.37 -3.32
CA GLY A 100 15.14 0.51 -2.56
C GLY A 100 13.89 0.60 -3.44
N VAL A 101 13.96 1.26 -4.60
CA VAL A 101 12.84 1.31 -5.57
C VAL A 101 12.50 -0.09 -6.10
N GLN A 102 13.51 -0.90 -6.43
CA GLN A 102 13.29 -2.28 -6.90
C GLN A 102 12.59 -3.12 -5.82
N ALA A 103 13.06 -3.04 -4.57
CA ALA A 103 12.44 -3.73 -3.46
C ALA A 103 10.98 -3.27 -3.27
N LEU A 104 10.72 -1.98 -3.19
CA LEU A 104 9.37 -1.45 -3.01
C LEU A 104 8.44 -1.78 -4.19
N ALA A 105 8.95 -1.86 -5.41
CA ALA A 105 8.17 -2.28 -6.57
C ALA A 105 7.76 -3.75 -6.47
N ALA A 106 8.66 -4.64 -6.04
CA ALA A 106 8.34 -6.04 -5.78
C ALA A 106 7.28 -6.18 -4.67
N LEU A 107 7.44 -5.45 -3.57
CA LEU A 107 6.48 -5.42 -2.47
C LEU A 107 5.10 -4.89 -2.93
N GLN A 108 5.08 -3.80 -3.72
CA GLN A 108 3.85 -3.24 -4.26
C GLN A 108 3.11 -4.27 -5.14
N GLN A 109 3.82 -4.96 -6.02
CA GLN A 109 3.22 -6.00 -6.85
C GLN A 109 2.71 -7.20 -6.04
N ALA A 110 3.43 -7.55 -4.96
CA ALA A 110 3.06 -8.67 -4.10
C ALA A 110 1.80 -8.41 -3.28
N VAL A 111 1.69 -7.24 -2.64
CA VAL A 111 0.68 -7.00 -1.59
C VAL A 111 -0.16 -5.73 -1.80
N TYR A 112 0.30 -4.76 -2.59
CA TYR A 112 -0.37 -3.47 -2.78
C TYR A 112 -0.87 -3.24 -4.21
N SER A 113 -1.18 -4.31 -4.95
CA SER A 113 -1.71 -4.28 -6.32
C SER A 113 -3.07 -4.96 -6.49
N ASP A 114 -3.70 -5.40 -5.41
CA ASP A 114 -4.96 -6.14 -5.49
C ASP A 114 -6.16 -5.20 -5.51
N ARG A 115 -6.85 -5.15 -6.64
CA ARG A 115 -8.07 -4.35 -6.86
C ARG A 115 -9.29 -4.89 -6.13
N ASP A 116 -9.26 -6.11 -5.69
CA ASP A 116 -10.33 -6.69 -4.86
C ASP A 116 -10.08 -6.32 -3.40
N SER A 117 -10.60 -5.16 -3.00
CA SER A 117 -10.42 -4.56 -1.68
C SER A 117 -10.83 -5.44 -0.50
N SER A 118 -11.50 -6.54 -0.76
CA SER A 118 -11.93 -7.44 0.29
C SER A 118 -10.89 -8.48 0.69
N HIS A 119 -9.88 -8.72 -0.16
CA HIS A 119 -8.92 -9.81 0.10
C HIS A 119 -7.67 -9.67 -0.76
N ALA A 120 -6.68 -8.93 -0.28
CA ALA A 120 -5.35 -8.91 -0.88
C ALA A 120 -4.86 -10.32 -1.21
N ARG A 121 -4.11 -10.48 -2.29
CA ARG A 121 -3.56 -11.79 -2.71
C ARG A 121 -2.82 -12.48 -1.57
N TYR A 122 -2.15 -11.69 -0.74
CA TYR A 122 -1.46 -12.15 0.46
C TYR A 122 -2.42 -12.65 1.54
N GLN A 123 -3.50 -11.93 1.84
CA GLN A 123 -4.51 -12.35 2.82
C GLN A 123 -5.21 -13.65 2.45
N LYS A 124 -5.49 -13.85 1.18
CA LYS A 124 -6.08 -15.12 0.70
C LYS A 124 -5.26 -16.35 1.11
N ARG A 125 -3.99 -16.17 1.47
CA ARG A 125 -3.04 -17.24 1.82
C ARG A 125 -2.80 -17.42 3.30
N CYS A 126 -2.71 -16.34 4.04
CA CYS A 126 -2.55 -16.40 5.50
C CYS A 126 -3.76 -17.05 6.19
N TYR A 127 -4.92 -17.07 5.54
CA TYR A 127 -6.16 -17.69 6.03
C TYR A 127 -6.39 -19.12 5.56
N LEU A 128 -5.38 -19.89 5.30
CA LEU A 128 -5.48 -21.35 5.07
C LEU A 128 -6.21 -22.08 6.20
N ALA A 129 -6.36 -21.47 7.35
CA ALA A 129 -7.07 -22.04 8.51
C ALA A 129 -8.59 -21.82 8.52
N ARG A 130 -9.17 -21.05 7.59
CA ARG A 130 -10.63 -20.85 7.54
C ARG A 130 -11.27 -21.65 6.40
N PRO A 131 -12.05 -22.69 6.69
CA PRO A 131 -12.55 -23.67 5.69
C PRO A 131 -13.55 -23.11 4.68
N GLN A 132 -13.96 -21.86 4.75
CA GLN A 132 -15.02 -21.30 3.93
C GLN A 132 -14.55 -20.40 2.77
N ARG A 133 -13.24 -20.24 2.55
CA ARG A 133 -12.74 -19.34 1.51
C ARG A 133 -12.18 -20.12 0.32
N ARG A 134 -12.46 -19.58 -0.87
CA ARG A 134 -11.99 -20.10 -2.15
C ARG A 134 -10.46 -20.24 -2.10
N LEU A 135 -9.96 -21.43 -2.35
CA LEU A 135 -8.52 -21.68 -2.47
C LEU A 135 -7.96 -20.81 -3.60
N VAL A 136 -6.88 -20.09 -3.29
CA VAL A 136 -6.14 -19.35 -4.30
C VAL A 136 -5.35 -20.35 -5.15
N PRO A 137 -5.29 -20.19 -6.48
CA PRO A 137 -4.46 -21.04 -7.32
C PRO A 137 -3.01 -21.06 -6.85
N VAL A 138 -2.38 -22.24 -6.94
CA VAL A 138 -0.99 -22.44 -6.49
C VAL A 138 -0.03 -21.52 -7.25
N GLU A 139 -0.29 -21.29 -8.53
CA GLU A 139 0.50 -20.44 -9.40
C GLU A 139 0.53 -18.99 -8.90
N GLU A 140 -0.62 -18.42 -8.56
CA GLU A 140 -0.70 -17.07 -7.97
C GLU A 140 0.03 -17.03 -6.63
N SER A 141 0.00 -18.15 -5.89
CA SER A 141 0.71 -18.27 -4.62
C SER A 141 2.22 -18.25 -4.79
N LEU A 142 2.74 -18.94 -5.77
CA LEU A 142 4.17 -18.97 -6.06
C LEU A 142 4.67 -17.62 -6.57
N GLU A 143 3.87 -16.91 -7.35
CA GLU A 143 4.24 -15.59 -7.85
C GLU A 143 4.48 -14.58 -6.72
N VAL A 144 3.57 -14.49 -5.77
CA VAL A 144 3.75 -13.56 -4.64
C VAL A 144 4.90 -13.98 -3.73
N VAL A 145 5.07 -15.28 -3.48
CA VAL A 145 6.24 -15.76 -2.71
C VAL A 145 7.54 -15.33 -3.40
N LYS A 146 7.63 -15.42 -4.71
CA LYS A 146 8.80 -14.94 -5.47
C LYS A 146 9.00 -13.44 -5.33
N LEU A 147 7.93 -12.65 -5.42
CA LEU A 147 8.03 -11.20 -5.27
C LEU A 147 8.44 -10.79 -3.85
N LEU A 148 7.94 -11.48 -2.83
CA LEU A 148 8.36 -11.23 -1.45
C LEU A 148 9.81 -11.67 -1.21
N ASP A 149 10.23 -12.78 -1.80
CA ASP A 149 11.63 -13.23 -1.74
C ASP A 149 12.56 -12.24 -2.46
N GLU A 150 12.17 -11.73 -3.63
CA GLU A 150 12.89 -10.66 -4.34
C GLU A 150 13.01 -9.40 -3.48
N TYR A 151 11.91 -8.99 -2.84
CA TYR A 151 11.94 -7.88 -1.89
C TYR A 151 12.95 -8.11 -0.77
N MET A 152 12.88 -9.26 -0.11
CA MET A 152 13.76 -9.59 1.01
C MET A 152 15.24 -9.65 0.60
N GLN A 153 15.55 -10.26 -0.54
CA GLN A 153 16.91 -10.33 -1.08
C GLN A 153 17.44 -8.94 -1.43
N THR A 154 16.63 -8.14 -2.13
CA THR A 154 17.01 -6.77 -2.52
C THR A 154 17.26 -5.89 -1.28
N MET A 155 16.43 -6.02 -0.25
CA MET A 155 16.63 -5.30 1.02
C MET A 155 17.89 -5.76 1.76
N ALA A 156 18.23 -7.04 1.69
CA ALA A 156 19.46 -7.57 2.28
C ALA A 156 20.74 -7.04 1.61
N ASP A 157 20.65 -6.68 0.34
CA ASP A 157 21.76 -6.14 -0.45
C ASP A 157 21.98 -4.62 -0.28
N LEU A 158 21.09 -3.93 0.46
CA LEU A 158 21.27 -2.52 0.74
C LEU A 158 22.56 -2.25 1.53
N PRO A 159 23.24 -1.09 1.31
CA PRO A 159 24.40 -0.68 2.12
C PRO A 159 24.07 -0.60 3.61
N ASP A 160 25.03 -0.89 4.46
CA ASP A 160 24.85 -0.92 5.92
C ASP A 160 24.32 0.38 6.52
N GLU A 161 24.67 1.52 5.95
CA GLU A 161 24.12 2.82 6.35
C GLU A 161 22.62 2.92 6.12
N ALA A 162 22.12 2.34 5.03
CA ALA A 162 20.69 2.28 4.73
C ALA A 162 19.98 1.26 5.66
N LYS A 163 20.62 0.11 5.94
CA LYS A 163 20.08 -0.93 6.84
C LYS A 163 19.82 -0.43 8.25
N ASN A 164 20.61 0.52 8.73
CA ASN A 164 20.47 1.07 10.07
C ASN A 164 19.27 2.01 10.27
N ARG A 165 18.52 2.33 9.22
CA ARG A 165 17.36 3.22 9.32
C ARG A 165 16.06 2.42 9.47
N PHE A 166 15.50 1.94 8.38
CA PHE A 166 14.15 1.36 8.35
C PHE A 166 14.13 -0.10 7.89
N VAL A 167 15.24 -0.61 7.31
CA VAL A 167 15.27 -1.94 6.68
C VAL A 167 14.82 -3.05 7.62
N GLY A 168 15.30 -3.04 8.86
CA GLY A 168 14.92 -4.07 9.84
C GLY A 168 13.41 -4.08 10.12
N ARG A 169 12.78 -2.93 10.16
CA ARG A 169 11.33 -2.79 10.35
C ARG A 169 10.58 -3.21 9.11
N ASP A 170 10.97 -2.69 7.93
CA ASP A 170 10.32 -3.00 6.66
C ASP A 170 10.39 -4.49 6.34
N MET A 171 11.52 -5.15 6.64
CA MET A 171 11.66 -6.61 6.48
C MET A 171 10.81 -7.39 7.49
N PHE A 172 10.70 -6.92 8.72
CA PHE A 172 9.88 -7.56 9.75
C PHE A 172 8.40 -7.56 9.37
N ASP A 173 7.92 -6.48 8.77
CA ASP A 173 6.52 -6.36 8.36
C ASP A 173 6.16 -7.35 7.21
N VAL A 174 7.16 -7.88 6.49
CA VAL A 174 6.97 -8.86 5.39
C VAL A 174 7.04 -10.31 5.87
N MET A 175 7.80 -10.61 6.93
CA MET A 175 7.94 -11.97 7.48
C MET A 175 6.70 -12.45 8.21
#